data_6f8d763849fdf61983a884b21ea96183
#
_entry.id   6f8d763849fdf61983a884b21ea96183
#
_cell.length_a   1.000
_cell.length_b   1.000
_cell.length_c   1.000
_cell.angle_alpha   90.00
_cell.angle_beta   90.00
_cell.angle_gamma   90.00
#
_symmetry.space_group_name_H-M   'P 1'
#
loop_
_entity.id
_entity.type
_entity.pdbx_description
1 polymer ?
#
loop_
_entity_poly.entity_id
_entity_poly.type
_entity_poly.pdbx_seq_one_letter_code
_entity_poly.pdbx_strand_id
1 'polypeptide(L)'
;PALMNGQNFVVQWDATDAEMRQFLKKYSLSTERRCHVIDDQSNIAMVEAGLGISIMPRMLLRNCTAAVKIYPIEPEEDRVVGLAVQRPTAMAPAVEQMFHHIVECCKDLD
;
A
#
# COMPACT_ATOMS: atom_id res chain seq x y z
N PRO A 1 -8.53 -0.04 14.12
CA PRO A 1 -7.37 -0.94 14.23
C PRO A 1 -7.54 -2.04 15.28
N ALA A 2 -8.28 -1.79 16.38
CA ALA A 2 -8.42 -2.76 17.46
C ALA A 2 -8.98 -4.12 16.99
N LEU A 3 -9.87 -4.14 16.00
CA LEU A 3 -10.42 -5.37 15.43
C LEU A 3 -9.41 -6.21 14.66
N MET A 4 -8.27 -5.62 14.30
CA MET A 4 -7.19 -6.28 13.58
C MET A 4 -6.23 -7.04 14.50
N ASN A 5 -6.34 -6.81 15.82
CA ASN A 5 -5.44 -7.41 16.80
C ASN A 5 -5.60 -8.94 16.83
N GLY A 6 -4.49 -9.66 16.82
CA GLY A 6 -4.49 -11.12 16.87
C GLY A 6 -4.88 -11.81 15.55
N GLN A 7 -5.08 -11.07 14.46
CA GLN A 7 -5.41 -11.65 13.16
C GLN A 7 -4.16 -12.15 12.42
N ASN A 8 -4.39 -13.04 11.46
CA ASN A 8 -3.37 -13.42 10.48
C ASN A 8 -3.20 -12.30 9.47
N PHE A 9 -1.95 -11.94 9.15
CA PHE A 9 -1.64 -10.89 8.19
C PHE A 9 -0.96 -11.46 6.95
N VAL A 10 -1.35 -10.95 5.78
CA VAL A 10 -0.64 -11.13 4.53
C VAL A 10 0.16 -9.84 4.28
N VAL A 11 1.48 -9.94 4.19
CA VAL A 11 2.39 -8.80 4.04
C VAL A 11 3.31 -8.98 2.85
N GLN A 12 3.70 -7.87 2.23
CA GLN A 12 4.68 -7.89 1.17
C GLN A 12 6.12 -7.87 1.70
N TRP A 13 7.01 -8.48 0.96
CA TRP A 13 8.39 -8.74 1.33
C TRP A 13 9.36 -7.58 1.04
N ASP A 14 8.84 -6.39 0.79
CA ASP A 14 9.60 -5.21 0.40
C ASP A 14 9.48 -4.05 1.41
N ALA A 15 9.64 -2.82 0.94
CA ALA A 15 9.48 -1.60 1.75
C ALA A 15 8.12 -1.50 2.44
N THR A 16 7.10 -2.14 1.90
CA THR A 16 5.75 -2.18 2.48
C THR A 16 5.71 -2.93 3.80
N ASP A 17 6.61 -3.90 4.00
CA ASP A 17 6.74 -4.57 5.29
C ASP A 17 7.19 -3.60 6.40
N ALA A 18 8.05 -2.63 6.08
CA ALA A 18 8.45 -1.60 7.03
C ALA A 18 7.27 -0.71 7.44
N GLU A 19 6.44 -0.30 6.50
CA GLU A 19 5.22 0.48 6.76
C GLU A 19 4.23 -0.33 7.61
N MET A 20 4.03 -1.58 7.28
CA MET A 20 3.17 -2.50 8.04
C MET A 20 3.66 -2.65 9.48
N ARG A 21 4.96 -2.83 9.70
CA ARG A 21 5.54 -2.90 11.04
C ARG A 21 5.34 -1.63 11.84
N GLN A 22 5.51 -0.47 11.21
CA GLN A 22 5.25 0.82 11.84
C GLN A 22 3.78 0.97 12.23
N PHE A 23 2.86 0.58 11.35
CA PHE A 23 1.43 0.59 11.63
C PHE A 23 1.07 -0.30 12.82
N LEU A 24 1.55 -1.55 12.83
CA LEU A 24 1.30 -2.48 13.92
C LEU A 24 1.85 -1.96 15.25
N LYS A 25 3.03 -1.35 15.23
CA LYS A 25 3.64 -0.75 16.41
C LYS A 25 2.86 0.46 16.90
N LYS A 26 2.45 1.34 15.98
CA LYS A 26 1.67 2.55 16.29
C LYS A 26 0.38 2.23 17.05
N TYR A 27 -0.32 1.18 16.65
CA TYR A 27 -1.59 0.77 17.26
C TYR A 27 -1.45 -0.37 18.27
N SER A 28 -0.22 -0.76 18.60
CA SER A 28 0.08 -1.84 19.55
C SER A 28 -0.64 -3.15 19.19
N LEU A 29 -0.65 -3.47 17.91
CA LEU A 29 -1.31 -4.67 17.39
C LEU A 29 -0.37 -5.86 17.39
N SER A 30 -0.86 -7.02 17.82
CA SER A 30 -0.19 -8.30 17.66
C SER A 30 -0.73 -9.05 16.47
N THR A 31 0.11 -9.86 15.84
CA THR A 31 -0.29 -10.75 14.74
C THR A 31 -0.12 -12.18 15.15
N GLU A 32 -1.08 -13.04 14.81
CA GLU A 32 -0.96 -14.47 15.07
C GLU A 32 0.04 -15.10 14.09
N ARG A 33 -0.13 -14.82 12.82
CA ARG A 33 0.77 -15.29 11.75
C ARG A 33 0.96 -14.21 10.70
N ARG A 34 2.12 -14.24 10.04
CA ARG A 34 2.43 -13.43 8.88
C ARG A 34 2.72 -14.32 7.68
N CYS A 35 1.98 -14.14 6.60
CA CYS A 35 2.27 -14.72 5.30
C CYS A 35 2.96 -13.67 4.44
N HIS A 36 4.11 -14.01 3.87
CA HIS A 36 4.85 -13.10 2.99
C HIS A 36 4.58 -13.40 1.54
N VAL A 37 4.33 -12.35 0.76
CA VAL A 37 4.11 -12.41 -0.69
C VAL A 37 5.00 -11.38 -1.38
N ILE A 38 5.19 -11.54 -2.70
CA ILE A 38 6.11 -10.69 -3.47
C ILE A 38 5.40 -9.51 -4.14
N ASP A 39 4.11 -9.60 -4.39
CA ASP A 39 3.36 -8.59 -5.14
C ASP A 39 1.92 -8.41 -4.64
N ASP A 40 1.28 -7.35 -5.13
CA ASP A 40 -0.09 -6.99 -4.74
C ASP A 40 -1.13 -8.02 -5.19
N GLN A 41 -0.95 -8.63 -6.35
CA GLN A 41 -1.88 -9.62 -6.88
C GLN A 41 -1.88 -10.88 -6.02
N SER A 42 -0.71 -11.36 -5.64
CA SER A 42 -0.56 -12.49 -4.73
C SER A 42 -1.13 -12.17 -3.36
N ASN A 43 -0.94 -10.94 -2.87
CA ASN A 43 -1.50 -10.47 -1.61
C ASN A 43 -3.04 -10.57 -1.62
N ILE A 44 -3.68 -10.00 -2.64
CA ILE A 44 -5.14 -10.04 -2.80
C ILE A 44 -5.64 -11.48 -2.91
N ALA A 45 -4.96 -12.33 -3.69
CA ALA A 45 -5.33 -13.73 -3.88
C ALA A 45 -5.28 -14.51 -2.56
N MET A 46 -4.31 -14.26 -1.71
CA MET A 46 -4.19 -14.91 -0.41
C MET A 46 -5.27 -14.45 0.57
N VAL A 47 -5.64 -13.18 0.54
CA VAL A 47 -6.77 -12.65 1.32
C VAL A 47 -8.09 -13.25 0.84
N GLU A 48 -8.29 -13.35 -0.46
CA GLU A 48 -9.46 -14.00 -1.07
C GLU A 48 -9.58 -15.48 -0.66
N ALA A 49 -8.44 -16.16 -0.56
CA ALA A 49 -8.38 -17.54 -0.10
C ALA A 49 -8.63 -17.71 1.42
N GLY A 50 -8.80 -16.64 2.15
CA GLY A 50 -9.09 -16.67 3.58
C GLY A 50 -7.87 -16.86 4.49
N LEU A 51 -6.66 -16.62 3.98
CA LEU A 51 -5.43 -16.81 4.75
C LEU A 51 -5.13 -15.70 5.77
N GLY A 52 -5.81 -14.57 5.65
CA GLY A 52 -5.62 -13.47 6.58
C GLY A 52 -6.18 -12.16 6.06
N ILE A 53 -5.78 -11.08 6.70
CA ILE A 53 -6.11 -9.70 6.31
C ILE A 53 -4.86 -9.00 5.80
N SER A 54 -5.05 -7.96 5.01
CA SER A 54 -3.97 -7.13 4.51
C SER A 54 -4.34 -5.65 4.56
N ILE A 55 -3.34 -4.80 4.57
CA ILE A 55 -3.51 -3.35 4.49
C ILE A 55 -2.91 -2.91 3.16
N MET A 56 -3.71 -2.23 2.35
CA MET A 56 -3.31 -1.80 1.03
C MET A 56 -3.78 -0.37 0.75
N PRO A 57 -3.04 0.39 -0.07
CA PRO A 57 -3.52 1.69 -0.54
C PRO A 57 -4.82 1.54 -1.32
N ARG A 58 -5.76 2.46 -1.10
CA ARG A 58 -7.05 2.49 -1.83
C ARG A 58 -6.87 2.47 -3.34
N MET A 59 -5.80 3.11 -3.83
CA MET A 59 -5.46 3.17 -5.25
C MET A 59 -5.33 1.78 -5.88
N LEU A 60 -4.73 0.82 -5.19
CA LEU A 60 -4.56 -0.54 -5.69
C LEU A 60 -5.85 -1.34 -5.73
N LEU A 61 -6.84 -0.92 -4.94
CA LEU A 61 -8.11 -1.62 -4.80
C LEU A 61 -9.22 -1.10 -5.74
N ARG A 62 -8.97 -0.02 -6.47
CA ARG A 62 -9.99 0.62 -7.34
C ARG A 62 -10.60 -0.33 -8.36
N ASN A 63 -9.78 -1.18 -8.97
CA ASN A 63 -10.21 -2.12 -10.01
C ASN A 63 -10.14 -3.58 -9.54
N CYS A 64 -10.20 -3.78 -8.23
CA CYS A 64 -10.16 -5.12 -7.66
C CYS A 64 -11.45 -5.87 -7.95
N THR A 65 -11.33 -7.01 -8.64
CA THR A 65 -12.46 -7.91 -8.95
C THR A 65 -12.50 -9.14 -8.04
N ALA A 66 -11.53 -9.28 -7.15
CA ALA A 66 -11.48 -10.40 -6.21
C ALA A 66 -12.61 -10.34 -5.18
N ALA A 67 -13.03 -11.50 -4.69
CA ALA A 67 -14.09 -11.62 -3.68
C ALA A 67 -13.54 -11.32 -2.27
N VAL A 68 -13.17 -10.08 -2.04
CA VAL A 68 -12.65 -9.57 -0.76
C VAL A 68 -13.53 -8.45 -0.23
N LYS A 69 -13.60 -8.33 1.08
CA LYS A 69 -14.26 -7.20 1.74
C LYS A 69 -13.22 -6.12 2.03
N ILE A 70 -13.57 -4.89 1.72
CA ILE A 70 -12.70 -3.73 1.90
C ILE A 70 -13.30 -2.82 2.96
N TYR A 71 -12.52 -2.50 3.98
CA TYR A 71 -12.92 -1.63 5.07
C TYR A 71 -11.95 -0.45 5.18
N PRO A 72 -12.43 0.78 5.40
CA PRO A 72 -11.56 1.89 5.73
C PRO A 72 -10.93 1.68 7.11
N ILE A 73 -9.74 2.21 7.28
CA ILE A 73 -9.05 2.24 8.57
C ILE A 73 -9.48 3.50 9.31
N GLU A 74 -9.82 3.38 10.57
CA GLU A 74 -10.17 4.50 11.44
C GLU A 74 -9.24 4.50 12.68
N PRO A 75 -8.54 5.60 12.98
CA PRO A 75 -8.47 6.84 12.20
C PRO A 75 -7.83 6.64 10.82
N GLU A 76 -8.15 7.55 9.88
CA GLU A 76 -7.64 7.47 8.51
C GLU A 76 -6.11 7.57 8.48
N GLU A 77 -5.49 6.72 7.69
CA GLU A 77 -4.05 6.69 7.48
C GLU A 77 -3.74 6.94 6.01
N ASP A 78 -2.80 7.82 5.76
CA ASP A 78 -2.39 8.20 4.41
C ASP A 78 -0.99 7.68 4.09
N ARG A 79 -0.80 7.34 2.83
CA ARG A 79 0.51 7.00 2.28
C ARG A 79 0.97 8.11 1.35
N VAL A 80 2.15 8.65 1.61
CA VAL A 80 2.74 9.67 0.75
C VAL A 80 3.54 8.98 -0.36
N VAL A 81 3.18 9.28 -1.61
CA VAL A 81 3.90 8.83 -2.80
C VAL A 81 4.52 10.04 -3.48
N GLY A 82 5.79 9.95 -3.83
CA GLY A 82 6.53 11.03 -4.46
C GLY A 82 7.26 10.59 -5.72
N LEU A 83 7.67 11.58 -6.51
CA LEU A 83 8.54 11.39 -7.66
C LEU A 83 9.98 11.67 -7.28
N ALA A 84 10.86 10.73 -7.60
CA ALA A 84 12.31 10.92 -7.44
C ALA A 84 12.95 11.11 -8.82
N VAL A 85 13.72 12.19 -8.96
CA VAL A 85 14.46 12.46 -10.18
C VAL A 85 15.93 12.75 -9.85
N GLN A 86 16.80 12.42 -10.78
CA GLN A 86 18.22 12.72 -10.64
C GLN A 86 18.45 14.18 -11.04
N ARG A 87 18.82 15.03 -10.09
CA ARG A 87 19.19 16.46 -10.24
C ARG A 87 18.29 17.27 -11.19
N PRO A 88 17.41 18.12 -10.67
CA PRO A 88 16.47 18.93 -11.50
C PRO A 88 17.16 19.78 -12.58
N THR A 89 18.40 20.27 -12.33
CA THR A 89 19.15 21.12 -13.23
C THR A 89 19.77 20.40 -14.42
N ALA A 90 19.76 19.06 -14.43
CA ALA A 90 20.38 18.23 -15.47
C ALA A 90 19.35 17.36 -16.22
N MET A 91 18.06 17.60 -16.02
CA MET A 91 17.02 16.84 -16.71
C MET A 91 16.99 17.14 -18.21
N ALA A 92 16.95 16.07 -19.02
CA ALA A 92 16.65 16.22 -20.44
C ALA A 92 15.21 16.77 -20.62
N PRO A 93 14.93 17.54 -21.70
CA PRO A 93 13.61 18.14 -21.90
C PRO A 93 12.46 17.15 -21.85
N ALA A 94 12.65 15.95 -22.38
CA ALA A 94 11.61 14.89 -22.34
C ALA A 94 11.33 14.40 -20.90
N VAL A 95 12.35 14.30 -20.07
CA VAL A 95 12.23 13.92 -18.66
C VAL A 95 11.51 15.01 -17.88
N GLU A 96 11.86 16.27 -18.13
CA GLU A 96 11.19 17.41 -17.50
C GLU A 96 9.70 17.48 -17.85
N GLN A 97 9.36 17.30 -19.12
CA GLN A 97 7.96 17.25 -19.56
C GLN A 97 7.20 16.09 -18.91
N MET A 98 7.79 14.90 -18.85
CA MET A 98 7.18 13.75 -18.20
C MET A 98 6.97 14.00 -16.71
N PHE A 99 7.96 14.58 -16.03
CA PHE A 99 7.83 14.95 -14.61
C PHE A 99 6.63 15.85 -14.37
N HIS A 100 6.50 16.93 -15.14
CA HIS A 100 5.37 17.87 -15.02
C HIS A 100 4.04 17.19 -15.34
N HIS A 101 4.01 16.33 -16.36
CA HIS A 101 2.82 15.59 -16.74
C HIS A 101 2.37 14.65 -15.60
N ILE A 102 3.30 13.91 -15.00
CA ILE A 102 2.98 13.02 -13.88
C ILE A 102 2.46 13.83 -12.69
N VAL A 103 3.10 14.94 -12.34
CA VAL A 103 2.65 15.81 -11.24
C VAL A 103 1.22 16.30 -11.49
N GLU A 104 0.90 16.74 -12.70
CA GLU A 104 -0.46 17.17 -13.05
C GLU A 104 -1.47 16.03 -12.94
N CYS A 105 -1.14 14.85 -13.45
CA CYS A 105 -2.01 13.67 -13.35
C CYS A 105 -2.24 13.22 -11.90
N CYS A 106 -1.24 13.40 -11.04
CA CYS A 106 -1.33 12.99 -9.64
C CYS A 106 -2.14 13.95 -8.76
N LYS A 107 -2.38 15.19 -9.19
CA LYS A 107 -3.20 16.16 -8.44
C LYS A 107 -4.62 15.68 -8.20
N ASP A 108 -5.15 14.84 -9.09
CA ASP A 108 -6.51 14.31 -9.04
C ASP A 108 -6.57 12.90 -8.44
N LEU A 109 -5.46 12.38 -7.92
CA LEU A 109 -5.42 11.08 -7.26
C LEU A 109 -5.79 11.24 -5.78
N ASP A 110 -6.85 10.62 -5.40
CA ASP A 110 -7.26 10.49 -4.00
C ASP A 110 -6.75 9.20 -3.38
#